data_718aa4a7b3b575e77e9878ae0e52d587
#
_entry.id   718aa4a7b3b575e77e9878ae0e52d587
#
_cell.length_a   1.000
_cell.length_b   1.000
_cell.length_c   1.000
_cell.angle_alpha   90.00
_cell.angle_beta   90.00
_cell.angle_gamma   90.00
#
_symmetry.space_group_name_H-M   'P 1'
#
loop_
_entity.id
_entity.type
_entity.pdbx_description
1 polymer ?
#
loop_
_entity_poly.entity_id
_entity_poly.type
_entity_poly.pdbx_seq_one_letter_code
_entity_poly.pdbx_strand_id
1 'polypeptide(L)'
;MSGEAVREQRIQWPVAGVSRVPFEIYTDPALYESEQESLFKGPIWNFVAADIEIPAVGDFKTNFVGDTPVVVVKSSADSYSAFVNRCAHRGSTLCYEKTGNRDAFTCVYHNWSYDLEGNLKTVAFHKGVRGKGGMPDDFQTCDHNLQKLRVQVFCGLLFISFDHAAPDLEKFLGPKMSAHIRRIFSKKIRILGAFSQYMHNNWKLYMENVKDSYHASLLHTVFTTFKVNRLSMQGGLILEGDGGHHISYSKMATDSGGGADYESGGLRAQNDEFVLHDNRILKSWPEFEDGITHAIQGIFPNLIVQQIQNSLALRLLIPRGVNGCELVWIAHQDNYRRNATVLGSAELFHRVRPLYDAYADCIDEEQFEKWPEFFEDICFYQITTREAVRKSFPIGIVQCNSKGMLIDRINSMKRANIFEPQRYRHLLGALHVEASENGTIRARMGFAIVRILESGETMLFLSGVWKDKIVETPEGLRFREKIAVLDSSCVDTLIVVPV
;
A
#
# COMPACT_ATOMS: atom_id res chain seq x y z
N MET A 1 -1.99 -22.41 37.60
CA MET A 1 -2.61 -21.35 36.81
C MET A 1 -1.62 -21.01 35.75
N SER A 2 -2.02 -21.16 34.49
CA SER A 2 -1.13 -20.92 33.33
C SER A 2 -0.78 -19.42 33.22
N GLY A 3 0.38 -19.09 32.67
CA GLY A 3 0.83 -17.70 32.52
C GLY A 3 -0.10 -16.81 31.70
N GLU A 4 -1.00 -17.39 30.90
CA GLU A 4 -2.05 -16.70 30.15
C GLU A 4 -3.13 -16.08 31.05
N ALA A 5 -3.62 -16.81 32.05
CA ALA A 5 -4.62 -16.29 32.99
C ALA A 5 -4.11 -15.10 33.85
N VAL A 6 -2.80 -15.01 34.05
CA VAL A 6 -2.16 -13.89 34.79
C VAL A 6 -1.98 -12.65 33.90
N ARG A 7 -1.92 -12.81 32.55
CA ARG A 7 -1.74 -11.70 31.60
C ARG A 7 -3.04 -10.98 31.24
N GLU A 8 -4.15 -11.72 31.10
CA GLU A 8 -5.49 -11.12 30.87
C GLU A 8 -5.93 -10.18 32.01
N GLN A 9 -5.46 -10.40 33.27
CA GLN A 9 -5.76 -9.53 34.42
C GLN A 9 -5.00 -8.18 34.41
N ARG A 10 -4.05 -7.94 33.49
CA ARG A 10 -3.28 -6.68 33.43
C ARG A 10 -4.00 -5.54 32.73
N ILE A 11 -4.82 -5.82 31.74
CA ILE A 11 -5.53 -4.79 30.98
C ILE A 11 -6.92 -4.61 31.59
N GLN A 12 -7.12 -3.47 32.23
CA GLN A 12 -8.43 -3.11 32.78
C GLN A 12 -9.22 -2.30 31.78
N TRP A 13 -10.24 -2.91 31.21
CA TRP A 13 -11.20 -2.19 30.38
C TRP A 13 -12.10 -1.29 31.24
N PRO A 14 -12.40 -0.06 30.79
CA PRO A 14 -13.28 0.83 31.52
C PRO A 14 -14.68 0.22 31.69
N VAL A 15 -15.26 0.36 32.90
CA VAL A 15 -16.61 -0.13 33.21
C VAL A 15 -17.68 0.58 32.36
N ALA A 16 -17.39 1.75 31.83
CA ALA A 16 -18.26 2.55 30.96
C ALA A 16 -18.39 2.05 29.52
N GLY A 17 -18.01 0.81 29.20
CA GLY A 17 -18.13 0.21 27.87
C GLY A 17 -17.04 0.65 26.89
N VAL A 18 -17.39 0.76 25.60
CA VAL A 18 -16.43 0.96 24.48
C VAL A 18 -15.99 2.41 24.25
N SER A 19 -16.35 3.35 25.12
CA SER A 19 -16.04 4.79 24.96
C SER A 19 -14.56 5.14 25.21
N ARG A 20 -13.81 4.23 25.80
CA ARG A 20 -12.37 4.36 26.03
C ARG A 20 -11.67 3.02 25.82
N VAL A 21 -10.47 3.09 25.26
CA VAL A 21 -9.60 1.95 25.04
C VAL A 21 -8.38 2.10 25.94
N PRO A 22 -7.98 1.06 26.69
CA PRO A 22 -6.72 1.09 27.44
C PRO A 22 -5.55 1.23 26.48
N PHE A 23 -4.68 2.24 26.68
CA PHE A 23 -3.58 2.52 25.75
C PHE A 23 -2.53 1.41 25.73
N GLU A 24 -2.47 0.61 26.77
CA GLU A 24 -1.61 -0.57 26.90
C GLU A 24 -1.81 -1.57 25.76
N ILE A 25 -3.02 -1.66 25.18
CA ILE A 25 -3.28 -2.57 24.05
C ILE A 25 -2.46 -2.22 22.81
N TYR A 26 -2.01 -0.97 22.70
CA TYR A 26 -1.20 -0.50 21.57
C TYR A 26 0.30 -0.51 21.85
N THR A 27 0.71 -0.61 23.13
CA THR A 27 2.09 -0.38 23.54
C THR A 27 2.72 -1.55 24.28
N ASP A 28 1.97 -2.56 24.72
CA ASP A 28 2.50 -3.72 25.44
C ASP A 28 3.13 -4.74 24.46
N PRO A 29 4.46 -4.95 24.52
CA PRO A 29 5.13 -5.93 23.66
C PRO A 29 4.68 -7.37 23.92
N ALA A 30 4.34 -7.71 25.15
CA ALA A 30 3.92 -9.07 25.49
C ALA A 30 2.52 -9.39 24.95
N LEU A 31 1.62 -8.39 24.89
CA LEU A 31 0.36 -8.53 24.19
C LEU A 31 0.57 -8.70 22.70
N TYR A 32 1.47 -7.89 22.09
CA TYR A 32 1.83 -8.03 20.67
C TYR A 32 2.34 -9.43 20.33
N GLU A 33 3.23 -10.00 21.14
CA GLU A 33 3.72 -11.37 20.96
C GLU A 33 2.58 -12.41 21.07
N SER A 34 1.68 -12.23 22.04
CA SER A 34 0.49 -13.09 22.17
C SER A 34 -0.42 -13.02 20.93
N GLU A 35 -0.61 -11.83 20.36
CA GLU A 35 -1.36 -11.63 19.11
C GLU A 35 -0.72 -12.38 17.93
N GLN A 36 0.62 -12.44 17.85
CA GLN A 36 1.29 -13.19 16.78
C GLN A 36 0.91 -14.68 16.81
N GLU A 37 0.82 -15.28 17.98
CA GLU A 37 0.51 -16.70 18.14
C GLU A 37 -1.00 -16.97 18.12
N SER A 38 -1.79 -16.21 18.86
CA SER A 38 -3.22 -16.49 19.05
C SER A 38 -4.12 -15.93 17.98
N LEU A 39 -3.75 -14.80 17.36
CA LEU A 39 -4.50 -14.20 16.25
C LEU A 39 -3.93 -14.63 14.91
N PHE A 40 -2.76 -14.11 14.52
CA PHE A 40 -2.24 -14.29 13.17
C PHE A 40 -1.97 -15.75 12.81
N LYS A 41 -1.56 -16.59 13.78
CA LYS A 41 -1.36 -18.04 13.60
C LYS A 41 -2.52 -18.90 14.13
N GLY A 42 -3.54 -18.27 14.71
CA GLY A 42 -4.74 -18.93 15.23
C GLY A 42 -5.69 -19.43 14.13
N PRO A 43 -6.91 -19.87 14.51
CA PRO A 43 -7.91 -20.44 13.58
C PRO A 43 -8.62 -19.38 12.74
N ILE A 44 -7.87 -18.48 12.15
CA ILE A 44 -8.35 -17.36 11.32
C ILE A 44 -7.71 -17.38 9.93
N TRP A 45 -8.25 -16.57 9.04
CA TRP A 45 -7.76 -16.40 7.69
C TRP A 45 -7.07 -15.05 7.52
N ASN A 46 -5.87 -15.07 6.94
CA ASN A 46 -5.09 -13.89 6.61
C ASN A 46 -5.00 -13.72 5.10
N PHE A 47 -5.35 -12.55 4.61
CA PHE A 47 -5.16 -12.21 3.20
C PHE A 47 -3.69 -12.08 2.85
N VAL A 48 -3.27 -12.60 1.69
CA VAL A 48 -1.86 -12.56 1.27
C VAL A 48 -1.66 -12.09 -0.17
N ALA A 49 -2.61 -12.32 -1.07
CA ALA A 49 -2.51 -11.92 -2.47
C ALA A 49 -3.88 -11.87 -3.16
N ALA A 50 -3.97 -11.17 -4.29
CA ALA A 50 -5.01 -11.41 -5.29
C ALA A 50 -4.49 -12.40 -6.35
N ASP A 51 -5.36 -13.25 -6.90
CA ASP A 51 -5.02 -14.27 -7.91
C ASP A 51 -4.38 -13.65 -9.17
N ILE A 52 -4.82 -12.45 -9.53
CA ILE A 52 -4.27 -11.68 -10.65
C ILE A 52 -2.80 -11.28 -10.45
N GLU A 53 -2.28 -11.29 -9.22
CA GLU A 53 -0.87 -11.03 -8.95
C GLU A 53 0.02 -12.22 -9.27
N ILE A 54 -0.55 -13.44 -9.28
CA ILE A 54 0.13 -14.72 -9.54
C ILE A 54 -0.68 -15.59 -10.52
N PRO A 55 -0.87 -15.15 -11.78
CA PRO A 55 -1.80 -15.76 -12.73
C PRO A 55 -1.30 -17.07 -13.35
N ALA A 56 0.00 -17.29 -13.51
CA ALA A 56 0.59 -18.45 -14.17
C ALA A 56 1.14 -19.47 -13.16
N VAL A 57 1.19 -20.74 -13.53
CA VAL A 57 1.82 -21.80 -12.72
C VAL A 57 3.28 -21.43 -12.47
N GLY A 58 3.73 -21.56 -11.25
CA GLY A 58 5.06 -21.13 -10.78
C GLY A 58 5.12 -19.67 -10.34
N ASP A 59 4.13 -18.83 -10.68
CA ASP A 59 4.07 -17.46 -10.15
C ASP A 59 3.88 -17.49 -8.64
N PHE A 60 4.68 -16.70 -7.96
CA PHE A 60 4.65 -16.62 -6.50
C PHE A 60 4.68 -15.17 -6.00
N LYS A 61 4.23 -15.01 -4.77
CA LYS A 61 4.36 -13.79 -3.99
C LYS A 61 4.83 -14.12 -2.58
N THR A 62 5.87 -13.42 -2.10
CA THR A 62 6.27 -13.45 -0.69
C THR A 62 5.49 -12.37 0.06
N ASN A 63 5.10 -12.68 1.27
CA ASN A 63 4.38 -11.76 2.14
C ASN A 63 4.67 -12.09 3.62
N PHE A 64 3.95 -11.43 4.52
CA PHE A 64 3.97 -11.70 5.95
C PHE A 64 2.57 -11.92 6.49
N VAL A 65 2.46 -12.80 7.46
CA VAL A 65 1.29 -12.94 8.33
C VAL A 65 1.77 -12.67 9.75
N GLY A 66 1.31 -11.58 10.33
CA GLY A 66 2.01 -11.04 11.49
C GLY A 66 3.49 -10.84 11.17
N ASP A 67 4.37 -11.32 12.03
CA ASP A 67 5.84 -11.27 11.84
C ASP A 67 6.39 -12.50 11.06
N THR A 68 5.53 -13.43 10.65
CA THR A 68 5.97 -14.66 9.99
C THR A 68 6.02 -14.50 8.48
N PRO A 69 7.20 -14.67 7.84
CA PRO A 69 7.32 -14.62 6.39
C PRO A 69 6.69 -15.85 5.75
N VAL A 70 5.91 -15.64 4.69
CA VAL A 70 5.20 -16.69 3.94
C VAL A 70 5.42 -16.56 2.43
N VAL A 71 5.25 -17.66 1.72
CA VAL A 71 5.17 -17.70 0.26
C VAL A 71 3.80 -18.24 -0.11
N VAL A 72 3.15 -17.60 -1.07
CA VAL A 72 2.00 -18.15 -1.79
C VAL A 72 2.40 -18.32 -3.26
N VAL A 73 2.07 -19.46 -3.85
CA VAL A 73 2.46 -19.83 -5.22
C VAL A 73 1.29 -20.50 -5.94
N LYS A 74 1.14 -20.22 -7.22
CA LYS A 74 0.24 -20.98 -8.08
C LYS A 74 0.89 -22.32 -8.42
N SER A 75 0.52 -23.37 -7.70
CA SER A 75 1.15 -24.69 -7.79
C SER A 75 0.64 -25.54 -8.96
N SER A 76 -0.60 -25.27 -9.46
CA SER A 76 -1.14 -25.86 -10.68
C SER A 76 -2.11 -24.89 -11.37
N ALA A 77 -2.71 -25.30 -12.49
CA ALA A 77 -3.70 -24.50 -13.21
C ALA A 77 -4.85 -24.03 -12.29
N ASP A 78 -5.28 -24.88 -11.38
CA ASP A 78 -6.47 -24.69 -10.56
C ASP A 78 -6.19 -24.61 -9.05
N SER A 79 -4.90 -24.63 -8.63
CA SER A 79 -4.56 -24.66 -7.22
C SER A 79 -3.44 -23.70 -6.85
N TYR A 80 -3.49 -23.27 -5.59
CA TYR A 80 -2.47 -22.48 -4.92
C TYR A 80 -1.95 -23.24 -3.71
N SER A 81 -0.66 -23.10 -3.44
CA SER A 81 -0.01 -23.59 -2.23
C SER A 81 0.59 -22.44 -1.45
N ALA A 82 0.67 -22.57 -0.14
CA ALA A 82 1.35 -21.62 0.71
C ALA A 82 2.15 -22.34 1.79
N PHE A 83 3.26 -21.75 2.17
CA PHE A 83 4.14 -22.26 3.22
C PHE A 83 4.94 -21.15 3.87
N VAL A 84 5.46 -21.43 5.06
CA VAL A 84 6.37 -20.51 5.75
C VAL A 84 7.64 -20.35 4.94
N ASN A 85 8.08 -19.13 4.72
CA ASN A 85 9.26 -18.78 3.92
C ASN A 85 10.57 -19.03 4.69
N ARG A 86 10.71 -20.24 5.22
CA ARG A 86 11.88 -20.69 5.97
C ARG A 86 12.24 -22.13 5.59
N CYS A 87 13.50 -22.35 5.25
CA CYS A 87 14.01 -23.69 4.95
C CYS A 87 13.89 -24.60 6.18
N ALA A 88 13.35 -25.81 6.01
CA ALA A 88 13.16 -26.79 7.08
C ALA A 88 14.48 -27.25 7.74
N HIS A 89 15.62 -27.06 7.04
CA HIS A 89 16.93 -27.47 7.58
C HIS A 89 17.38 -26.60 8.77
N ARG A 90 17.52 -25.27 8.57
CA ARG A 90 18.04 -24.33 9.59
C ARG A 90 17.34 -22.97 9.57
N GLY A 91 16.13 -22.88 9.06
CA GLY A 91 15.32 -21.68 9.11
C GLY A 91 15.76 -20.51 8.23
N SER A 92 16.74 -20.72 7.32
CA SER A 92 17.14 -19.68 6.36
C SER A 92 15.95 -19.26 5.50
N THR A 93 15.84 -17.97 5.20
CA THR A 93 14.86 -17.48 4.23
C THR A 93 15.04 -18.20 2.89
N LEU A 94 13.95 -18.73 2.35
CA LEU A 94 13.97 -19.56 1.16
C LEU A 94 13.86 -18.71 -0.12
N CYS A 95 12.98 -17.71 -0.10
CA CYS A 95 12.75 -16.81 -1.22
C CYS A 95 12.85 -15.34 -0.75
N TYR A 96 13.73 -14.57 -1.39
CA TYR A 96 14.01 -13.17 -1.08
C TYR A 96 13.24 -12.20 -1.98
N GLU A 97 12.83 -12.66 -3.16
CA GLU A 97 12.11 -11.83 -4.12
C GLU A 97 10.65 -11.66 -3.69
N LYS A 98 10.10 -10.45 -3.86
CA LYS A 98 8.69 -10.18 -3.57
C LYS A 98 7.73 -10.94 -4.48
N THR A 99 8.09 -11.10 -5.75
CA THR A 99 7.29 -11.81 -6.77
C THR A 99 8.22 -12.41 -7.83
N GLY A 100 7.78 -13.45 -8.51
CA GLY A 100 8.51 -14.06 -9.62
C GLY A 100 7.80 -15.30 -10.13
N ASN A 101 8.48 -16.07 -11.01
CA ASN A 101 8.03 -17.37 -11.46
C ASN A 101 9.15 -18.39 -11.27
N ARG A 102 8.85 -19.57 -10.75
CA ARG A 102 9.81 -20.64 -10.45
C ARG A 102 9.15 -22.01 -10.57
N ASP A 103 9.95 -23.01 -10.91
CA ASP A 103 9.54 -24.42 -10.89
C ASP A 103 9.83 -25.09 -9.54
N ALA A 104 10.75 -24.51 -8.75
CA ALA A 104 11.14 -25.01 -7.43
C ALA A 104 11.76 -23.89 -6.58
N PHE A 105 11.71 -24.05 -5.27
CA PHE A 105 12.31 -23.14 -4.28
C PHE A 105 13.57 -23.79 -3.72
N THR A 106 14.75 -23.27 -4.06
CA THR A 106 16.04 -23.80 -3.60
C THR A 106 16.66 -22.87 -2.58
N CYS A 107 16.95 -23.41 -1.39
CA CYS A 107 17.59 -22.69 -0.32
C CYS A 107 19.03 -22.33 -0.70
N VAL A 108 19.38 -21.05 -0.59
CA VAL A 108 20.73 -20.54 -0.94
C VAL A 108 21.82 -21.06 -0.01
N TYR A 109 21.45 -21.52 1.21
CA TYR A 109 22.44 -21.91 2.22
C TYR A 109 23.02 -23.30 1.98
N HIS A 110 22.16 -24.35 1.80
CA HIS A 110 22.61 -25.71 1.63
C HIS A 110 21.98 -26.43 0.43
N ASN A 111 21.37 -25.68 -0.51
CA ASN A 111 20.73 -26.17 -1.74
C ASN A 111 19.67 -27.26 -1.51
N TRP A 112 18.95 -27.20 -0.38
CA TRP A 112 17.72 -27.97 -0.23
C TRP A 112 16.67 -27.39 -1.16
N SER A 113 16.08 -28.22 -2.03
CA SER A 113 15.12 -27.76 -3.03
C SER A 113 13.76 -28.38 -2.81
N TYR A 114 12.75 -27.51 -2.84
CA TYR A 114 11.36 -27.84 -2.59
C TYR A 114 10.54 -27.58 -3.85
N ASP A 115 9.53 -28.43 -4.10
CA ASP A 115 8.57 -28.19 -5.18
C ASP A 115 7.60 -27.03 -4.86
N LEU A 116 6.69 -26.75 -5.80
CA LEU A 116 5.68 -25.68 -5.64
C LEU A 116 4.68 -25.96 -4.52
N GLU A 117 4.62 -27.19 -4.02
CA GLU A 117 3.78 -27.58 -2.88
C GLU A 117 4.52 -27.56 -1.55
N GLY A 118 5.82 -27.21 -1.55
CA GLY A 118 6.67 -27.17 -0.36
C GLY A 118 7.21 -28.53 0.08
N ASN A 119 7.15 -29.57 -0.77
CA ASN A 119 7.76 -30.86 -0.46
C ASN A 119 9.26 -30.83 -0.77
N LEU A 120 10.10 -31.36 0.13
CA LEU A 120 11.52 -31.48 -0.11
C LEU A 120 11.81 -32.54 -1.19
N LYS A 121 12.40 -32.12 -2.29
CA LYS A 121 12.73 -32.98 -3.45
C LYS A 121 14.17 -33.37 -3.49
N THR A 122 15.09 -32.45 -3.24
CA THR A 122 16.52 -32.72 -3.35
C THR A 122 17.29 -32.09 -2.19
N VAL A 123 18.30 -32.81 -1.78
CA VAL A 123 19.30 -32.40 -0.81
C VAL A 123 20.65 -32.52 -1.46
N ALA A 124 21.47 -31.46 -1.42
CA ALA A 124 22.79 -31.48 -1.98
C ALA A 124 23.65 -32.55 -1.26
N PHE A 125 24.37 -33.35 -2.04
CA PHE A 125 25.20 -34.43 -1.53
C PHE A 125 24.48 -35.42 -0.61
N HIS A 126 23.19 -35.70 -0.85
CA HIS A 126 22.39 -36.63 -0.06
C HIS A 126 23.12 -37.99 0.19
N LYS A 127 23.77 -38.56 -0.84
CA LYS A 127 24.52 -39.79 -0.77
C LYS A 127 26.03 -39.60 -0.47
N GLY A 128 26.43 -38.40 -0.03
CA GLY A 128 27.81 -38.03 0.19
C GLY A 128 28.62 -37.78 -1.08
N VAL A 129 29.93 -37.58 -0.92
CA VAL A 129 30.88 -37.34 -2.01
C VAL A 129 31.92 -38.43 -1.98
N ARG A 130 32.03 -39.18 -3.09
CA ARG A 130 32.98 -40.30 -3.22
C ARG A 130 32.84 -41.32 -2.07
N GLY A 131 31.61 -41.61 -1.66
CA GLY A 131 31.33 -42.59 -0.59
C GLY A 131 31.62 -42.10 0.83
N LYS A 132 31.84 -40.81 1.03
CA LYS A 132 32.07 -40.20 2.35
C LYS A 132 31.02 -39.13 2.67
N GLY A 133 30.55 -39.14 3.90
CA GLY A 133 29.50 -38.23 4.38
C GLY A 133 28.13 -38.54 3.75
N GLY A 134 27.28 -37.58 3.66
CA GLY A 134 25.87 -37.70 3.21
C GLY A 134 24.91 -37.60 4.38
N MET A 135 23.61 -37.76 4.07
CA MET A 135 22.57 -37.86 5.09
C MET A 135 22.57 -39.26 5.71
N PRO A 136 22.10 -39.45 6.94
CA PRO A 136 21.90 -40.75 7.55
C PRO A 136 21.02 -41.67 6.69
N ASP A 137 21.20 -43.00 6.82
CA ASP A 137 20.45 -43.98 6.02
C ASP A 137 18.95 -43.96 6.25
N ASP A 138 18.51 -43.50 7.40
CA ASP A 138 17.09 -43.30 7.79
C ASP A 138 16.52 -41.96 7.40
N PHE A 139 17.29 -41.06 6.77
CA PHE A 139 16.82 -39.74 6.34
C PHE A 139 15.73 -39.85 5.28
N GLN A 140 14.55 -39.32 5.62
CA GLN A 140 13.41 -39.26 4.69
C GLN A 140 13.11 -37.81 4.31
N THR A 141 13.07 -37.51 3.01
CA THR A 141 12.77 -36.15 2.53
C THR A 141 11.37 -35.67 2.94
N CYS A 142 10.39 -36.59 3.07
CA CYS A 142 9.03 -36.24 3.48
C CYS A 142 8.93 -35.67 4.90
N ASP A 143 9.88 -35.98 5.78
CA ASP A 143 9.91 -35.49 7.16
C ASP A 143 10.46 -34.04 7.25
N HIS A 144 10.97 -33.54 6.12
CA HIS A 144 11.62 -32.24 6.03
C HIS A 144 10.93 -31.29 5.03
N ASN A 145 9.65 -31.47 4.82
CA ASN A 145 8.83 -30.55 4.04
C ASN A 145 8.77 -29.16 4.71
N LEU A 146 8.48 -28.12 3.92
CA LEU A 146 8.19 -26.81 4.47
C LEU A 146 6.91 -26.87 5.33
N GLN A 147 6.80 -25.97 6.30
CA GLN A 147 5.55 -25.80 7.03
C GLN A 147 4.49 -25.28 6.08
N LYS A 148 3.59 -26.18 5.67
CA LYS A 148 2.49 -25.88 4.75
C LYS A 148 1.38 -25.17 5.48
N LEU A 149 0.73 -24.24 4.77
CA LEU A 149 -0.40 -23.46 5.27
C LEU A 149 -1.65 -23.81 4.46
N ARG A 150 -2.79 -23.74 5.10
CA ARG A 150 -4.07 -23.90 4.41
C ARG A 150 -4.33 -22.70 3.53
N VAL A 151 -4.78 -22.92 2.28
CA VAL A 151 -5.10 -21.86 1.31
C VAL A 151 -6.54 -21.98 0.90
N GLN A 152 -7.27 -20.87 0.84
CA GLN A 152 -8.57 -20.77 0.17
C GLN A 152 -8.66 -19.47 -0.63
N VAL A 153 -9.46 -19.52 -1.71
CA VAL A 153 -9.68 -18.38 -2.60
C VAL A 153 -11.16 -17.98 -2.54
N PHE A 154 -11.42 -16.69 -2.37
CA PHE A 154 -12.76 -16.13 -2.42
C PHE A 154 -12.78 -14.89 -3.31
N CYS A 155 -13.51 -14.96 -4.42
CA CYS A 155 -13.60 -13.88 -5.42
C CYS A 155 -12.23 -13.36 -5.92
N GLY A 156 -11.27 -14.28 -6.13
CA GLY A 156 -9.91 -13.93 -6.55
C GLY A 156 -9.00 -13.45 -5.43
N LEU A 157 -9.46 -13.37 -4.20
CA LEU A 157 -8.67 -13.03 -3.02
C LEU A 157 -8.15 -14.31 -2.37
N LEU A 158 -6.82 -14.42 -2.19
CA LEU A 158 -6.15 -15.57 -1.59
C LEU A 158 -5.94 -15.33 -0.09
N PHE A 159 -6.46 -16.25 0.70
CA PHE A 159 -6.29 -16.25 2.15
C PHE A 159 -5.57 -17.53 2.59
N ILE A 160 -4.78 -17.39 3.64
CA ILE A 160 -4.07 -18.51 4.26
C ILE A 160 -4.37 -18.59 5.75
N SER A 161 -4.29 -19.79 6.30
CA SER A 161 -4.38 -20.06 7.74
C SER A 161 -3.25 -20.96 8.19
N PHE A 162 -2.70 -20.70 9.36
CA PHE A 162 -1.76 -21.59 10.05
C PHE A 162 -2.47 -22.78 10.70
N ASP A 163 -3.74 -22.60 11.04
CA ASP A 163 -4.56 -23.65 11.62
C ASP A 163 -5.33 -24.40 10.53
N HIS A 164 -5.01 -25.69 10.35
CA HIS A 164 -5.69 -26.55 9.41
C HIS A 164 -7.14 -26.87 9.81
N ALA A 165 -7.51 -26.67 11.09
CA ALA A 165 -8.87 -26.82 11.60
C ALA A 165 -9.70 -25.52 11.53
N ALA A 166 -9.13 -24.41 11.03
CA ALA A 166 -9.88 -23.16 10.85
C ALA A 166 -11.18 -23.41 10.06
N PRO A 167 -12.27 -22.68 10.37
CA PRO A 167 -13.53 -22.82 9.62
C PRO A 167 -13.29 -22.50 8.14
N ASP A 168 -14.17 -22.97 7.25
CA ASP A 168 -14.09 -22.60 5.84
C ASP A 168 -14.16 -21.07 5.69
N LEU A 169 -13.41 -20.56 4.70
CA LEU A 169 -13.23 -19.11 4.53
C LEU A 169 -14.56 -18.36 4.41
N GLU A 170 -15.53 -18.89 3.65
CA GLU A 170 -16.83 -18.23 3.51
C GLU A 170 -17.61 -18.20 4.83
N LYS A 171 -17.49 -19.26 5.65
CA LYS A 171 -18.06 -19.27 7.00
C LYS A 171 -17.37 -18.27 7.93
N PHE A 172 -16.05 -18.13 7.82
CA PHE A 172 -15.28 -17.14 8.57
C PHE A 172 -15.65 -15.71 8.18
N LEU A 173 -15.81 -15.43 6.88
CA LEU A 173 -16.22 -14.12 6.37
C LEU A 173 -17.64 -13.75 6.80
N GLY A 174 -18.53 -14.75 6.88
CA GLY A 174 -19.94 -14.56 7.16
C GLY A 174 -20.76 -14.03 5.95
N PRO A 175 -22.08 -14.10 6.01
CA PRO A 175 -22.95 -13.83 4.86
C PRO A 175 -22.91 -12.38 4.40
N LYS A 176 -22.87 -11.40 5.32
CA LYS A 176 -22.90 -9.98 4.96
C LYS A 176 -21.57 -9.56 4.30
N MET A 177 -20.43 -9.95 4.88
CA MET A 177 -19.12 -9.65 4.31
C MET A 177 -18.93 -10.36 2.96
N SER A 178 -19.31 -11.63 2.85
CA SER A 178 -19.25 -12.38 1.59
C SER A 178 -20.06 -11.72 0.49
N ALA A 179 -21.27 -11.23 0.79
CA ALA A 179 -22.10 -10.52 -0.18
C ALA A 179 -21.43 -9.22 -0.66
N HIS A 180 -20.83 -8.45 0.23
CA HIS A 180 -20.14 -7.22 -0.13
C HIS A 180 -18.86 -7.46 -0.93
N ILE A 181 -18.10 -8.52 -0.62
CA ILE A 181 -16.92 -8.90 -1.43
C ILE A 181 -17.37 -9.29 -2.84
N ARG A 182 -18.41 -10.14 -2.98
CA ARG A 182 -18.96 -10.51 -4.30
C ARG A 182 -19.44 -9.30 -5.10
N ARG A 183 -20.01 -8.30 -4.43
CA ARG A 183 -20.44 -7.05 -5.06
C ARG A 183 -19.25 -6.31 -5.70
N ILE A 184 -18.13 -6.15 -4.99
CA ILE A 184 -16.95 -5.43 -5.51
C ILE A 184 -16.22 -6.25 -6.58
N PHE A 185 -16.07 -7.56 -6.37
CA PHE A 185 -15.35 -8.44 -7.28
C PHE A 185 -16.29 -9.19 -8.24
N SER A 186 -17.40 -8.59 -8.63
CA SER A 186 -18.35 -9.16 -9.61
C SER A 186 -17.77 -9.23 -11.03
N LYS A 187 -16.75 -8.45 -11.31
CA LYS A 187 -16.02 -8.39 -12.59
C LYS A 187 -14.54 -8.72 -12.38
N LYS A 188 -13.84 -9.11 -13.46
CA LYS A 188 -12.39 -9.27 -13.43
C LYS A 188 -11.73 -7.91 -13.19
N ILE A 189 -10.85 -7.85 -12.20
CA ILE A 189 -10.10 -6.66 -11.87
C ILE A 189 -8.78 -6.61 -12.64
N ARG A 190 -8.24 -5.40 -12.77
CA ARG A 190 -6.87 -5.12 -13.22
C ARG A 190 -6.19 -4.26 -12.18
N ILE A 191 -4.96 -4.60 -11.82
CA ILE A 191 -4.16 -3.77 -10.92
C ILE A 191 -3.67 -2.55 -11.69
N LEU A 192 -3.95 -1.37 -11.16
CA LEU A 192 -3.54 -0.08 -11.69
C LEU A 192 -2.26 0.43 -11.08
N GLY A 193 -2.02 0.12 -9.83
CA GLY A 193 -0.84 0.51 -9.07
C GLY A 193 -0.76 -0.23 -7.75
N ALA A 194 0.46 -0.41 -7.25
CA ALA A 194 0.72 -0.95 -5.93
C ALA A 194 1.92 -0.24 -5.30
N PHE A 195 1.81 0.09 -4.03
CA PHE A 195 2.88 0.64 -3.22
C PHE A 195 2.66 0.29 -1.76
N SER A 196 3.67 0.40 -0.92
CA SER A 196 3.52 0.24 0.52
C SER A 196 3.95 1.50 1.27
N GLN A 197 3.34 1.69 2.44
CA GLN A 197 3.63 2.77 3.38
C GLN A 197 4.02 2.15 4.71
N TYR A 198 5.06 2.66 5.34
CA TYR A 198 5.40 2.31 6.70
C TYR A 198 4.77 3.33 7.65
N MET A 199 4.10 2.86 8.68
CA MET A 199 3.44 3.69 9.69
C MET A 199 4.05 3.41 11.06
N HIS A 200 4.45 4.47 11.77
CA HIS A 200 5.04 4.40 13.11
C HIS A 200 3.96 4.30 14.20
N ASN A 201 3.09 3.29 14.07
CA ASN A 201 2.04 3.03 15.03
C ASN A 201 1.71 1.53 15.11
N ASN A 202 1.02 1.15 16.17
CA ASN A 202 0.52 -0.22 16.31
C ASN A 202 -0.53 -0.53 15.23
N TRP A 203 -0.49 -1.73 14.67
CA TRP A 203 -1.39 -2.18 13.60
C TRP A 203 -2.89 -2.05 13.94
N LYS A 204 -3.26 -2.22 15.23
CA LYS A 204 -4.65 -2.10 15.70
C LYS A 204 -5.21 -0.70 15.52
N LEU A 205 -4.39 0.34 15.68
CA LEU A 205 -4.85 1.72 15.47
C LEU A 205 -5.36 1.95 14.04
N TYR A 206 -4.71 1.32 13.06
CA TYR A 206 -5.19 1.41 11.67
C TYR A 206 -6.48 0.63 11.45
N MET A 207 -6.61 -0.58 12.01
CA MET A 207 -7.83 -1.39 11.92
C MET A 207 -9.02 -0.69 12.60
N GLU A 208 -8.80 -0.03 13.71
CA GLU A 208 -9.84 0.77 14.38
C GLU A 208 -10.20 2.02 13.58
N ASN A 209 -9.22 2.72 13.03
CA ASN A 209 -9.46 3.89 12.18
C ASN A 209 -10.37 3.56 10.99
N VAL A 210 -10.14 2.45 10.30
CA VAL A 210 -10.98 2.06 9.15
C VAL A 210 -12.39 1.61 9.54
N LYS A 211 -12.61 1.20 10.79
CA LYS A 211 -13.92 0.87 11.35
C LYS A 211 -14.70 2.11 11.79
N ASP A 212 -14.00 3.15 12.18
CA ASP A 212 -14.60 4.39 12.66
C ASP A 212 -15.12 5.24 11.50
N SER A 213 -16.44 5.29 11.34
CA SER A 213 -17.09 6.14 10.35
C SER A 213 -17.17 7.62 10.78
N TYR A 214 -16.96 7.90 12.08
CA TYR A 214 -17.11 9.25 12.64
C TYR A 214 -15.92 10.15 12.29
N HIS A 215 -14.68 9.66 12.39
CA HIS A 215 -13.50 10.47 12.10
C HIS A 215 -13.46 10.98 10.65
N ALA A 216 -13.90 10.16 9.68
CA ALA A 216 -13.81 10.48 8.26
C ALA A 216 -14.49 11.83 7.93
N SER A 217 -15.63 12.08 8.55
CA SER A 217 -16.40 13.31 8.37
C SER A 217 -15.93 14.49 9.24
N LEU A 218 -14.93 14.27 10.10
CA LEU A 218 -14.36 15.30 10.98
C LEU A 218 -12.90 15.63 10.66
N LEU A 219 -12.18 14.74 9.95
CA LEU A 219 -10.76 14.92 9.66
C LEU A 219 -10.46 15.10 8.17
N HIS A 220 -11.27 14.49 7.28
CA HIS A 220 -10.99 14.55 5.84
C HIS A 220 -11.59 15.80 5.20
N THR A 221 -10.91 16.93 5.32
CA THR A 221 -11.34 18.25 4.85
C THR A 221 -11.79 18.25 3.38
N VAL A 222 -11.07 17.58 2.49
CA VAL A 222 -11.45 17.47 1.06
C VAL A 222 -12.82 16.80 0.92
N PHE A 223 -13.07 15.71 1.65
CA PHE A 223 -14.34 14.98 1.53
C PHE A 223 -15.51 15.77 2.05
N THR A 224 -15.33 16.47 3.17
CA THR A 224 -16.41 17.26 3.80
C THR A 224 -16.65 18.58 3.09
N THR A 225 -15.60 19.31 2.72
CA THR A 225 -15.72 20.60 2.00
C THR A 225 -16.38 20.40 0.64
N PHE A 226 -15.96 19.40 -0.13
CA PHE A 226 -16.51 19.12 -1.46
C PHE A 226 -17.70 18.15 -1.46
N LYS A 227 -18.30 17.89 -0.31
CA LYS A 227 -19.52 17.07 -0.16
C LYS A 227 -19.38 15.64 -0.68
N VAL A 228 -18.16 15.10 -0.65
CA VAL A 228 -17.87 13.73 -1.09
C VAL A 228 -18.28 12.73 -0.01
N ASN A 229 -18.06 13.06 1.27
CA ASN A 229 -18.52 12.29 2.43
C ASN A 229 -18.82 13.23 3.60
N ARG A 230 -20.02 13.13 4.19
CA ARG A 230 -20.46 13.90 5.36
C ARG A 230 -21.33 13.04 6.28
N LEU A 231 -21.34 13.34 7.58
CA LEU A 231 -22.20 12.66 8.58
C LEU A 231 -23.69 12.75 8.27
N SER A 232 -24.11 13.80 7.56
CA SER A 232 -25.50 13.98 7.11
C SER A 232 -25.92 13.02 6.00
N MET A 233 -24.99 12.29 5.36
CA MET A 233 -25.30 11.31 4.34
C MET A 233 -25.89 10.05 4.96
N GLN A 234 -26.85 9.44 4.26
CA GLN A 234 -27.36 8.13 4.66
C GLN A 234 -26.23 7.10 4.64
N GLY A 235 -26.02 6.41 5.75
CA GLY A 235 -24.96 5.42 5.88
C GLY A 235 -25.14 4.57 7.11
N GLY A 236 -24.16 3.75 7.39
CA GLY A 236 -24.17 2.88 8.57
C GLY A 236 -22.93 2.03 8.71
N LEU A 237 -22.93 1.25 9.78
CA LEU A 237 -21.93 0.25 10.09
C LEU A 237 -22.60 -1.13 10.15
N ILE A 238 -22.15 -2.05 9.32
CA ILE A 238 -22.55 -3.45 9.34
C ILE A 238 -21.44 -4.23 10.03
N LEU A 239 -21.80 -5.01 11.05
CA LEU A 239 -20.90 -5.90 11.76
C LEU A 239 -21.21 -7.34 11.37
N GLU A 240 -20.16 -8.17 11.27
CA GLU A 240 -20.26 -9.60 11.03
C GLU A 240 -19.56 -10.38 12.16
N GLY A 241 -20.18 -11.50 12.57
CA GLY A 241 -19.71 -12.26 13.71
C GLY A 241 -19.66 -11.42 14.98
N ASP A 242 -18.59 -11.56 15.75
CA ASP A 242 -18.35 -10.81 16.99
C ASP A 242 -17.84 -9.37 16.74
N GLY A 243 -18.05 -8.85 15.53
CA GLY A 243 -17.63 -7.51 15.13
C GLY A 243 -16.17 -7.41 14.68
N GLY A 244 -15.50 -8.54 14.48
CA GLY A 244 -14.16 -8.59 13.89
C GLY A 244 -14.17 -8.07 12.45
N HIS A 245 -15.16 -8.49 11.64
CA HIS A 245 -15.38 -7.94 10.32
C HIS A 245 -16.41 -6.80 10.37
N HIS A 246 -16.19 -5.78 9.53
CA HIS A 246 -17.11 -4.64 9.47
C HIS A 246 -17.18 -4.05 8.07
N ILE A 247 -18.29 -3.36 7.79
CA ILE A 247 -18.49 -2.57 6.57
C ILE A 247 -19.03 -1.22 7.02
N SER A 248 -18.21 -0.19 6.94
CA SER A 248 -18.65 1.21 7.07
C SER A 248 -19.03 1.72 5.69
N TYR A 249 -20.25 2.22 5.52
CA TYR A 249 -20.72 2.67 4.20
C TYR A 249 -21.52 3.96 4.27
N SER A 250 -21.51 4.72 3.17
CA SER A 250 -22.41 5.84 2.92
C SER A 250 -22.97 5.80 1.50
N LYS A 251 -24.18 6.35 1.34
CA LYS A 251 -24.88 6.48 0.06
C LYS A 251 -24.77 7.89 -0.46
N MET A 252 -24.94 8.04 -1.78
CA MET A 252 -24.99 9.36 -2.40
C MET A 252 -26.07 10.21 -1.72
N ALA A 253 -25.73 11.47 -1.42
CA ALA A 253 -26.72 12.40 -0.90
C ALA A 253 -27.80 12.64 -1.95
N THR A 254 -29.05 12.39 -1.58
CA THR A 254 -30.23 12.67 -2.41
C THR A 254 -30.72 14.11 -2.24
N ASP A 255 -30.19 14.82 -1.24
CA ASP A 255 -30.61 16.17 -0.89
C ASP A 255 -29.39 17.05 -0.50
N SER A 256 -29.46 18.33 -0.87
CA SER A 256 -28.45 19.35 -0.56
C SER A 256 -28.55 19.87 0.89
N GLY A 257 -29.49 19.36 1.68
CA GLY A 257 -29.65 19.69 3.10
C GLY A 257 -28.54 19.10 3.98
N GLY A 258 -27.99 19.83 4.91
CA GLY A 258 -26.95 19.39 5.84
C GLY A 258 -25.58 20.05 5.64
N GLY A 259 -25.46 20.99 4.70
CA GLY A 259 -24.30 21.86 4.57
C GLY A 259 -24.19 22.85 5.73
N ALA A 260 -25.29 23.35 6.20
CA ALA A 260 -25.38 24.40 7.23
C ALA A 260 -24.70 24.01 8.55
N ASP A 261 -24.80 22.72 8.96
CA ASP A 261 -24.18 22.25 10.21
C ASP A 261 -22.65 22.26 10.13
N TYR A 262 -22.06 21.94 8.96
CA TYR A 262 -20.62 22.00 8.74
C TYR A 262 -20.13 23.44 8.54
N GLU A 263 -20.89 24.24 7.83
CA GLU A 263 -20.57 25.64 7.51
C GLU A 263 -20.70 26.55 8.75
N SER A 264 -21.68 26.29 9.63
CA SER A 264 -21.92 27.09 10.84
C SER A 264 -21.23 26.57 12.10
N GLY A 265 -20.81 25.30 12.12
CA GLY A 265 -20.29 24.60 13.29
C GLY A 265 -18.82 24.87 13.60
N GLY A 266 -18.07 25.57 12.75
CA GLY A 266 -16.64 25.81 12.92
C GLY A 266 -15.82 24.53 12.94
N LEU A 267 -16.27 23.48 12.27
CA LEU A 267 -15.61 22.18 12.24
C LEU A 267 -14.32 22.24 11.42
N ARG A 268 -13.24 21.68 11.94
CA ARG A 268 -11.93 21.63 11.28
C ARG A 268 -11.98 21.01 9.87
N ALA A 269 -12.90 20.08 9.64
CA ALA A 269 -13.07 19.39 8.36
C ALA A 269 -13.73 20.28 7.28
N GLN A 270 -14.32 21.42 7.63
CA GLN A 270 -14.90 22.37 6.68
C GLN A 270 -13.94 23.54 6.47
N ASN A 271 -13.65 23.87 5.21
CA ASN A 271 -12.85 25.04 4.87
C ASN A 271 -13.42 25.72 3.61
N ASP A 272 -14.17 26.80 3.80
CA ASP A 272 -14.86 27.53 2.72
C ASP A 272 -13.89 28.27 1.79
N GLU A 273 -12.65 28.53 2.23
CA GLU A 273 -11.60 29.12 1.41
C GLU A 273 -10.89 28.08 0.52
N PHE A 274 -11.17 26.79 0.73
CA PHE A 274 -10.53 25.72 -0.03
C PHE A 274 -11.22 25.54 -1.37
N VAL A 275 -10.69 26.15 -2.41
CA VAL A 275 -11.17 26.09 -3.79
C VAL A 275 -10.22 25.22 -4.62
N LEU A 276 -10.78 24.31 -5.41
CA LEU A 276 -10.02 23.52 -6.37
C LEU A 276 -9.82 24.30 -7.69
N HIS A 277 -8.59 24.41 -8.14
CA HIS A 277 -8.22 24.95 -9.45
C HIS A 277 -8.44 23.92 -10.57
N ASP A 278 -8.48 22.65 -10.23
CA ASP A 278 -8.84 21.56 -11.13
C ASP A 278 -9.83 20.58 -10.48
N ASN A 279 -11.10 20.73 -10.82
CA ASN A 279 -12.16 19.91 -10.25
C ASN A 279 -12.23 18.46 -10.82
N ARG A 280 -11.30 18.07 -11.69
CA ARG A 280 -11.27 16.69 -12.23
C ARG A 280 -11.08 15.63 -11.16
N ILE A 281 -10.45 15.96 -10.02
CA ILE A 281 -10.32 15.05 -8.87
C ILE A 281 -11.69 14.67 -8.26
N LEU A 282 -12.70 15.54 -8.43
CA LEU A 282 -14.07 15.28 -7.98
C LEU A 282 -14.92 14.58 -9.05
N LYS A 283 -14.42 14.45 -10.29
CA LYS A 283 -15.12 13.74 -11.36
C LYS A 283 -15.10 12.25 -11.08
N SER A 284 -16.16 11.78 -10.50
CA SER A 284 -16.37 10.40 -10.12
C SER A 284 -17.81 9.98 -10.48
N TRP A 285 -18.02 8.69 -10.54
CA TRP A 285 -19.34 8.11 -10.78
C TRP A 285 -19.60 6.98 -9.79
N PRO A 286 -20.87 6.66 -9.49
CA PRO A 286 -21.20 5.47 -8.73
C PRO A 286 -20.76 4.22 -9.52
N GLU A 287 -19.84 3.43 -8.96
CA GLU A 287 -19.37 2.20 -9.60
C GLU A 287 -20.45 1.10 -9.59
N PHE A 288 -21.35 1.15 -8.61
CA PHE A 288 -22.40 0.15 -8.41
C PHE A 288 -23.77 0.82 -8.33
N GLU A 289 -24.83 0.11 -8.74
CA GLU A 289 -26.21 0.63 -8.88
C GLU A 289 -26.99 0.67 -7.57
N ASP A 290 -26.43 0.19 -6.45
CA ASP A 290 -27.11 0.11 -5.15
C ASP A 290 -27.09 1.42 -4.34
N GLY A 291 -26.53 2.48 -4.92
CA GLY A 291 -26.44 3.79 -4.31
C GLY A 291 -25.33 3.94 -3.28
N ILE A 292 -24.59 2.90 -2.94
CA ILE A 292 -23.43 2.97 -2.05
C ILE A 292 -22.27 3.60 -2.81
N THR A 293 -21.83 4.77 -2.37
CA THR A 293 -20.73 5.51 -2.98
C THR A 293 -19.43 5.38 -2.20
N HIS A 294 -19.50 5.09 -0.91
CA HIS A 294 -18.36 4.83 -0.06
C HIS A 294 -18.60 3.54 0.72
N ALA A 295 -17.63 2.65 0.70
CA ALA A 295 -17.61 1.47 1.55
C ALA A 295 -16.17 1.13 1.95
N ILE A 296 -15.92 1.06 3.23
CA ILE A 296 -14.66 0.57 3.80
C ILE A 296 -14.98 -0.72 4.54
N GLN A 297 -14.47 -1.81 4.03
CA GLN A 297 -14.73 -3.15 4.54
C GLN A 297 -13.46 -3.65 5.22
N GLY A 298 -13.47 -3.78 6.53
CA GLY A 298 -12.39 -4.39 7.30
C GLY A 298 -12.64 -5.89 7.46
N ILE A 299 -11.77 -6.69 6.86
CA ILE A 299 -11.74 -8.15 7.01
C ILE A 299 -10.58 -8.45 7.95
N PHE A 300 -10.93 -8.69 9.22
CA PHE A 300 -9.98 -8.96 10.29
C PHE A 300 -9.14 -10.21 9.98
N PRO A 301 -7.81 -10.21 10.24
CA PRO A 301 -7.08 -9.12 10.90
C PRO A 301 -6.40 -8.13 9.95
N ASN A 302 -6.29 -8.39 8.63
CA ASN A 302 -5.28 -7.72 7.85
C ASN A 302 -5.71 -7.23 6.46
N LEU A 303 -6.98 -7.36 6.08
CA LEU A 303 -7.45 -6.90 4.77
C LEU A 303 -8.48 -5.78 4.90
N ILE A 304 -8.29 -4.71 4.15
CA ILE A 304 -9.29 -3.67 3.94
C ILE A 304 -9.63 -3.60 2.46
N VAL A 305 -10.91 -3.67 2.14
CA VAL A 305 -11.44 -3.46 0.79
C VAL A 305 -12.11 -2.10 0.76
N GLN A 306 -11.59 -1.20 -0.06
CA GLN A 306 -12.07 0.17 -0.18
C GLN A 306 -12.83 0.39 -1.47
N GLN A 307 -13.96 1.06 -1.36
CA GLN A 307 -14.62 1.77 -2.45
C GLN A 307 -14.82 3.23 -2.05
N ILE A 308 -14.36 4.17 -2.89
CA ILE A 308 -14.71 5.59 -2.83
C ILE A 308 -15.14 5.97 -4.24
N GLN A 309 -16.44 6.08 -4.45
CA GLN A 309 -17.07 6.24 -5.78
C GLN A 309 -16.62 5.08 -6.72
N ASN A 310 -15.93 5.41 -7.82
CA ASN A 310 -15.32 4.46 -8.77
C ASN A 310 -13.84 4.15 -8.46
N SER A 311 -13.30 4.63 -7.34
CA SER A 311 -11.94 4.32 -6.89
C SER A 311 -11.97 3.09 -5.98
N LEU A 312 -11.37 2.01 -6.43
CA LEU A 312 -11.33 0.73 -5.73
C LEU A 312 -9.90 0.39 -5.31
N ALA A 313 -9.73 -0.10 -4.10
CA ALA A 313 -8.42 -0.54 -3.61
C ALA A 313 -8.52 -1.68 -2.59
N LEU A 314 -7.53 -2.56 -2.63
CA LEU A 314 -7.20 -3.46 -1.53
C LEU A 314 -6.09 -2.84 -0.69
N ARG A 315 -6.17 -3.00 0.61
CA ARG A 315 -5.11 -2.63 1.54
C ARG A 315 -4.78 -3.83 2.41
N LEU A 316 -3.54 -4.26 2.36
CA LEU A 316 -3.03 -5.31 3.24
C LEU A 316 -2.24 -4.65 4.36
N LEU A 317 -2.62 -4.94 5.60
CA LEU A 317 -1.94 -4.46 6.80
C LEU A 317 -1.00 -5.55 7.35
N ILE A 318 0.26 -5.20 7.55
CA ILE A 318 1.29 -6.10 8.04
C ILE A 318 1.90 -5.48 9.30
N PRO A 319 1.76 -6.10 10.48
CA PRO A 319 2.48 -5.68 11.68
C PRO A 319 4.00 -5.69 11.47
N ARG A 320 4.70 -4.75 12.12
CA ARG A 320 6.16 -4.63 12.10
C ARG A 320 6.66 -4.28 13.51
N GLY A 321 6.34 -5.12 14.46
CA GLY A 321 6.57 -4.86 15.87
C GLY A 321 5.43 -4.06 16.53
N VAL A 322 5.55 -3.81 17.82
CA VAL A 322 4.53 -3.13 18.62
C VAL A 322 4.27 -1.69 18.16
N ASN A 323 5.30 -1.00 17.64
CA ASN A 323 5.27 0.42 17.28
C ASN A 323 5.32 0.65 15.75
N GLY A 324 5.10 -0.37 14.94
CA GLY A 324 5.17 -0.24 13.50
C GLY A 324 4.21 -1.15 12.76
N CYS A 325 3.75 -0.69 11.60
CA CYS A 325 3.03 -1.53 10.65
C CYS A 325 3.29 -1.04 9.21
N GLU A 326 3.17 -1.97 8.27
CA GLU A 326 3.26 -1.68 6.83
C GLU A 326 1.87 -1.83 6.22
N LEU A 327 1.46 -0.83 5.44
CA LEU A 327 0.21 -0.84 4.70
C LEU A 327 0.51 -0.95 3.21
N VAL A 328 0.12 -2.06 2.61
CA VAL A 328 0.27 -2.29 1.16
C VAL A 328 -1.01 -1.91 0.46
N TRP A 329 -0.93 -0.93 -0.43
CA TRP A 329 -2.02 -0.50 -1.29
C TRP A 329 -1.97 -1.20 -2.64
N ILE A 330 -3.12 -1.68 -3.11
CA ILE A 330 -3.31 -2.26 -4.44
C ILE A 330 -4.54 -1.60 -5.05
N ALA A 331 -4.33 -0.57 -5.89
CA ALA A 331 -5.41 0.07 -6.64
C ALA A 331 -5.78 -0.77 -7.86
N HIS A 332 -7.08 -0.90 -8.14
CA HIS A 332 -7.58 -1.71 -9.25
C HIS A 332 -8.77 -1.07 -9.98
N GLN A 333 -8.95 -1.41 -11.26
CA GLN A 333 -10.04 -0.96 -12.15
C GLN A 333 -10.11 -1.81 -13.43
N ASP A 334 -11.07 -1.57 -14.31
CA ASP A 334 -11.19 -2.17 -15.64
C ASP A 334 -10.29 -1.50 -16.72
N ASN A 335 -9.87 -2.20 -17.74
CA ASN A 335 -8.75 -2.04 -18.72
C ASN A 335 -8.50 -0.73 -19.51
N TYR A 336 -7.18 -0.24 -19.66
CA TYR A 336 -6.70 0.75 -20.67
C TYR A 336 -5.17 0.76 -20.97
N ARG A 337 -4.63 1.37 -22.12
CA ARG A 337 -3.22 1.26 -22.65
C ARG A 337 -2.54 2.57 -23.06
N ARG A 338 -1.15 2.59 -23.21
CA ARG A 338 -0.26 3.67 -23.79
C ARG A 338 1.12 3.24 -24.31
N ASN A 339 1.82 4.09 -25.17
CA ASN A 339 3.17 3.88 -25.80
C ASN A 339 4.02 5.16 -25.98
N ALA A 340 5.40 5.07 -26.23
CA ALA A 340 6.37 6.19 -26.41
C ALA A 340 7.73 5.84 -27.08
N THR A 341 8.59 6.84 -27.55
CA THR A 341 9.99 6.72 -28.09
C THR A 341 10.88 7.99 -28.02
N VAL A 342 12.21 7.98 -28.35
CA VAL A 342 13.39 8.73 -27.83
C VAL A 342 14.33 9.46 -28.81
N LEU A 343 15.23 10.47 -28.40
CA LEU A 343 16.64 10.75 -28.74
C LEU A 343 17.28 12.08 -28.17
N GLY A 344 18.63 12.31 -28.15
CA GLY A 344 19.47 13.12 -27.31
C GLY A 344 20.52 14.15 -27.71
N SER A 345 21.22 14.89 -26.83
CA SER A 345 22.58 15.51 -26.92
C SER A 345 23.09 16.45 -25.75
N ALA A 346 24.38 16.90 -25.85
CA ALA A 346 25.20 17.51 -24.79
C ALA A 346 24.99 19.04 -24.53
N GLU A 347 24.63 19.85 -25.53
CA GLU A 347 24.41 21.31 -25.38
C GLU A 347 23.20 21.63 -24.48
N LEU A 348 22.24 20.74 -24.46
CA LEU A 348 21.06 20.85 -23.63
C LEU A 348 21.35 20.71 -22.13
N PHE A 349 22.46 20.07 -21.75
CA PHE A 349 22.83 19.89 -20.34
C PHE A 349 22.94 21.24 -19.61
N HIS A 350 23.69 22.20 -20.19
CA HIS A 350 23.90 23.52 -19.59
C HIS A 350 22.62 24.37 -19.50
N ARG A 351 21.67 24.13 -20.39
CA ARG A 351 20.37 24.82 -20.38
C ARG A 351 19.39 24.20 -19.39
N VAL A 352 19.43 22.89 -19.21
CA VAL A 352 18.48 22.12 -18.42
C VAL A 352 18.89 22.05 -16.94
N ARG A 353 20.19 22.00 -16.63
CA ARG A 353 20.67 21.88 -15.25
C ARG A 353 20.15 23.01 -14.32
N PRO A 354 20.15 24.30 -14.71
CA PRO A 354 19.63 25.38 -13.89
C PRO A 354 18.13 25.24 -13.54
N LEU A 355 17.32 24.62 -14.42
CA LEU A 355 15.92 24.33 -14.13
C LEU A 355 15.77 23.36 -12.94
N TYR A 356 16.61 22.33 -12.88
CA TYR A 356 16.59 21.37 -11.77
C TYR A 356 17.12 21.97 -10.47
N ASP A 357 18.18 22.79 -10.54
CA ASP A 357 18.72 23.47 -9.37
C ASP A 357 17.66 24.41 -8.77
N ALA A 358 17.03 25.24 -9.60
CA ALA A 358 15.96 26.15 -9.17
C ALA A 358 14.71 25.39 -8.65
N TYR A 359 14.36 24.24 -9.26
CA TYR A 359 13.28 23.39 -8.80
C TYR A 359 13.55 22.84 -7.39
N ALA A 360 14.74 22.30 -7.17
CA ALA A 360 15.15 21.77 -5.87
C ALA A 360 15.21 22.87 -4.80
N ASP A 361 15.85 24.01 -5.13
CA ASP A 361 15.94 25.17 -4.24
C ASP A 361 14.56 25.70 -3.85
N CYS A 362 13.60 25.74 -4.77
CA CYS A 362 12.23 26.18 -4.50
C CYS A 362 11.56 25.33 -3.41
N ILE A 363 11.77 24.02 -3.44
CA ILE A 363 11.20 23.10 -2.45
C ILE A 363 12.00 23.17 -1.14
N ASP A 364 13.33 23.17 -1.21
CA ASP A 364 14.23 23.19 -0.07
C ASP A 364 14.11 24.48 0.76
N GLU A 365 13.81 25.61 0.10
CA GLU A 365 13.56 26.90 0.72
C GLU A 365 12.05 27.16 0.99
N GLU A 366 11.23 26.11 0.94
CA GLU A 366 9.80 26.10 1.28
C GLU A 366 8.96 27.12 0.47
N GLN A 367 9.42 27.50 -0.75
CA GLN A 367 8.70 28.44 -1.64
C GLN A 367 7.62 27.68 -2.46
N PHE A 368 6.80 26.89 -1.78
CA PHE A 368 5.88 25.94 -2.40
C PHE A 368 4.87 26.57 -3.35
N GLU A 369 4.48 27.84 -3.14
CA GLU A 369 3.57 28.56 -4.04
C GLU A 369 4.16 28.77 -5.43
N LYS A 370 5.50 28.84 -5.54
CA LYS A 370 6.21 28.99 -6.80
C LYS A 370 6.43 27.65 -7.52
N TRP A 371 6.30 26.53 -6.80
CA TRP A 371 6.54 25.20 -7.37
C TRP A 371 5.72 24.89 -8.63
N PRO A 372 4.42 25.25 -8.76
CA PRO A 372 3.67 25.02 -9.99
C PRO A 372 4.18 25.85 -11.19
N GLU A 373 4.95 26.91 -10.97
CA GLU A 373 5.50 27.76 -12.06
C GLU A 373 6.57 27.04 -12.89
N PHE A 374 7.17 25.98 -12.36
CA PHE A 374 8.09 25.13 -13.11
C PHE A 374 7.41 24.29 -14.20
N PHE A 375 6.09 24.27 -14.24
CA PHE A 375 5.31 23.40 -15.13
C PHE A 375 4.52 24.21 -16.17
N GLU A 376 4.25 23.56 -17.34
CA GLU A 376 3.22 24.03 -18.27
C GLU A 376 1.82 23.90 -17.67
N ASP A 377 0.84 24.60 -18.23
CA ASP A 377 -0.55 24.52 -17.80
C ASP A 377 -1.13 23.11 -18.03
N ILE A 378 -0.77 22.49 -19.16
CA ILE A 378 -1.05 21.08 -19.45
C ILE A 378 0.19 20.27 -19.12
N CYS A 379 0.25 19.77 -17.91
CA CYS A 379 1.39 19.01 -17.42
C CYS A 379 0.98 17.70 -16.77
N PHE A 380 1.98 16.84 -16.53
CA PHE A 380 1.83 15.59 -15.81
C PHE A 380 2.95 15.48 -14.76
N TYR A 381 2.55 15.34 -13.49
CA TYR A 381 3.45 15.09 -12.37
C TYR A 381 3.08 13.77 -11.72
N GLN A 382 4.07 12.92 -11.46
CA GLN A 382 3.83 11.64 -10.79
C GLN A 382 4.99 11.26 -9.88
N ILE A 383 4.67 10.73 -8.69
CA ILE A 383 5.60 9.97 -7.86
C ILE A 383 5.19 8.51 -7.96
N THR A 384 6.13 7.66 -8.37
CA THR A 384 5.90 6.23 -8.57
C THR A 384 7.12 5.40 -8.13
N THR A 385 7.06 4.08 -8.23
CA THR A 385 8.17 3.19 -7.85
C THR A 385 8.76 2.48 -9.06
N ARG A 386 10.01 1.99 -8.94
CA ARG A 386 10.63 1.15 -9.98
C ARG A 386 9.78 -0.08 -10.32
N GLU A 387 9.15 -0.68 -9.32
CA GLU A 387 8.28 -1.83 -9.53
C GLU A 387 7.04 -1.48 -10.34
N ALA A 388 6.38 -0.36 -10.02
CA ALA A 388 5.21 0.12 -10.75
C ALA A 388 5.56 0.42 -12.22
N VAL A 389 6.71 1.05 -12.47
CA VAL A 389 7.20 1.31 -13.83
C VAL A 389 7.47 0.00 -14.58
N ARG A 390 8.15 -0.98 -13.95
CA ARG A 390 8.44 -2.28 -14.56
C ARG A 390 7.16 -3.05 -14.93
N LYS A 391 6.14 -2.97 -14.08
CA LYS A 391 4.83 -3.59 -14.31
C LYS A 391 3.90 -2.75 -15.19
N SER A 392 4.36 -1.58 -15.65
CA SER A 392 3.57 -0.64 -16.46
C SER A 392 2.25 -0.22 -15.80
N PHE A 393 2.26 -0.05 -14.48
CA PHE A 393 1.10 0.44 -13.74
C PHE A 393 0.83 1.90 -14.07
N PRO A 394 -0.42 2.27 -14.42
CA PRO A 394 -0.75 3.63 -14.84
C PRO A 394 -0.86 4.63 -13.67
N ILE A 395 -1.02 4.16 -12.44
CA ILE A 395 -1.19 4.99 -11.24
C ILE A 395 0.06 4.92 -10.37
N GLY A 396 0.51 6.08 -9.88
CA GLY A 396 1.58 6.22 -8.90
C GLY A 396 1.06 6.47 -7.48
N ILE A 397 1.97 6.80 -6.58
CA ILE A 397 1.70 7.20 -5.18
C ILE A 397 1.02 8.57 -5.16
N VAL A 398 1.50 9.49 -6.00
CA VAL A 398 0.95 10.82 -6.23
C VAL A 398 0.84 11.03 -7.73
N GLN A 399 -0.23 11.68 -8.18
CA GLN A 399 -0.42 12.01 -9.58
C GLN A 399 -1.22 13.30 -9.74
N CYS A 400 -0.68 14.23 -10.53
CA CYS A 400 -1.36 15.46 -10.94
C CYS A 400 -1.32 15.58 -12.46
N ASN A 401 -2.46 15.85 -13.08
CA ASN A 401 -2.63 15.85 -14.54
C ASN A 401 -2.78 17.26 -15.12
N SER A 402 -2.51 18.30 -14.32
CA SER A 402 -2.51 19.70 -14.71
C SER A 402 -1.80 20.56 -13.66
N LYS A 403 -1.45 21.78 -14.05
CA LYS A 403 -0.94 22.82 -13.14
C LYS A 403 -1.94 23.17 -12.04
N GLY A 404 -3.25 23.19 -12.35
CA GLY A 404 -4.30 23.37 -11.35
C GLY A 404 -4.24 22.33 -10.23
N MET A 405 -4.03 21.04 -10.56
CA MET A 405 -3.87 19.99 -9.54
C MET A 405 -2.58 20.14 -8.72
N LEU A 406 -1.52 20.72 -9.27
CA LEU A 406 -0.31 21.04 -8.49
C LEU A 406 -0.59 22.15 -7.47
N ILE A 407 -1.32 23.20 -7.87
CA ILE A 407 -1.74 24.29 -6.97
C ILE A 407 -2.65 23.72 -5.88
N ASP A 408 -3.62 22.89 -6.23
CA ASP A 408 -4.53 22.26 -5.28
C ASP A 408 -3.78 21.39 -4.26
N ARG A 409 -2.72 20.69 -4.70
CA ARG A 409 -1.85 19.91 -3.80
C ARG A 409 -1.15 20.80 -2.77
N ILE A 410 -0.60 21.95 -3.17
CA ILE A 410 0.02 22.90 -2.23
C ILE A 410 -1.03 23.48 -1.28
N ASN A 411 -2.20 23.84 -1.77
CA ASN A 411 -3.29 24.32 -0.94
C ASN A 411 -3.73 23.25 0.07
N SER A 412 -3.87 22.01 -0.35
CA SER A 412 -4.20 20.87 0.53
C SER A 412 -3.13 20.65 1.59
N MET A 413 -1.84 20.70 1.21
CA MET A 413 -0.73 20.58 2.14
C MET A 413 -0.79 21.65 3.24
N LYS A 414 -1.07 22.89 2.88
CA LYS A 414 -1.08 24.03 3.83
C LYS A 414 -2.34 24.12 4.68
N ARG A 415 -3.49 23.72 4.15
CA ARG A 415 -4.78 24.01 4.78
C ARG A 415 -5.53 22.78 5.29
N ALA A 416 -5.24 21.60 4.75
CA ALA A 416 -5.99 20.38 5.01
C ALA A 416 -5.17 19.27 5.66
N ASN A 417 -3.92 19.10 5.27
CA ASN A 417 -3.11 18.01 5.76
C ASN A 417 -2.57 18.29 7.17
N ILE A 418 -2.53 17.24 7.99
CA ILE A 418 -1.92 17.25 9.31
C ILE A 418 -0.66 16.41 9.22
N PHE A 419 0.49 17.01 9.43
CA PHE A 419 1.77 16.31 9.42
C PHE A 419 2.76 17.04 10.34
N GLU A 420 3.78 16.32 10.78
CA GLU A 420 4.89 16.94 11.52
C GLU A 420 5.64 17.90 10.60
N PRO A 421 5.93 19.13 11.05
CA PRO A 421 6.73 20.07 10.27
C PRO A 421 8.07 19.45 9.88
N GLN A 422 8.40 19.57 8.62
CA GLN A 422 9.59 18.93 8.05
C GLN A 422 10.16 19.74 6.89
N ARG A 423 11.47 19.71 6.75
CA ARG A 423 12.20 20.30 5.64
C ARG A 423 12.86 19.23 4.80
N TYR A 424 13.03 19.53 3.53
CA TYR A 424 13.78 18.69 2.60
C TYR A 424 15.10 19.35 2.24
N ARG A 425 16.08 18.51 1.92
CA ARG A 425 17.31 18.93 1.24
C ARG A 425 17.55 17.95 0.10
N HIS A 426 17.47 18.46 -1.14
CA HIS A 426 17.71 17.68 -2.33
C HIS A 426 19.21 17.53 -2.60
N LEU A 427 19.64 16.32 -2.88
CA LEU A 427 20.97 15.97 -3.38
C LEU A 427 20.82 15.54 -4.84
N LEU A 428 21.21 16.41 -5.76
CA LEU A 428 21.05 16.19 -7.20
C LEU A 428 22.25 15.40 -7.76
N GLY A 429 21.95 14.28 -8.42
CA GLY A 429 22.93 13.40 -9.03
C GLY A 429 23.25 13.76 -10.48
N ALA A 430 23.64 12.75 -11.26
CA ALA A 430 23.97 12.89 -12.67
C ALA A 430 22.72 13.22 -13.50
N LEU A 431 22.82 14.26 -14.32
CA LEU A 431 21.83 14.66 -15.32
C LEU A 431 22.19 14.09 -16.69
N HIS A 432 21.23 13.42 -17.31
CA HIS A 432 21.29 13.00 -18.71
C HIS A 432 20.17 13.72 -19.47
N VAL A 433 20.48 14.31 -20.60
CA VAL A 433 19.52 15.05 -21.44
C VAL A 433 19.57 14.59 -22.87
N GLU A 434 18.41 14.56 -23.50
CA GLU A 434 18.21 14.11 -24.87
C GLU A 434 17.19 15.03 -25.56
N ALA A 435 17.50 15.53 -26.77
CA ALA A 435 16.52 16.24 -27.58
C ALA A 435 15.67 15.27 -28.39
N SER A 436 14.38 15.57 -28.58
CA SER A 436 13.55 14.85 -29.53
C SER A 436 13.24 15.72 -30.76
N GLU A 437 12.88 15.10 -31.88
CA GLU A 437 12.64 15.76 -33.18
C GLU A 437 11.53 16.82 -33.16
N ASN A 438 10.67 16.80 -32.14
CA ASN A 438 9.55 17.75 -31.95
C ASN A 438 9.83 18.88 -30.95
N GLY A 439 11.11 19.16 -30.65
CA GLY A 439 11.50 20.22 -29.71
C GLY A 439 11.31 19.91 -28.22
N THR A 440 10.85 18.72 -27.88
CA THR A 440 10.77 18.28 -26.50
C THR A 440 12.12 17.77 -26.01
N ILE A 441 12.57 18.21 -24.84
CA ILE A 441 13.79 17.74 -24.19
C ILE A 441 13.40 16.61 -23.23
N ARG A 442 13.99 15.45 -23.36
CA ARG A 442 13.91 14.39 -22.37
C ARG A 442 15.08 14.50 -21.44
N ALA A 443 14.80 14.45 -20.15
CA ALA A 443 15.82 14.52 -19.14
C ALA A 443 15.65 13.39 -18.10
N ARG A 444 16.78 12.95 -17.59
CA ARG A 444 16.85 11.98 -16.50
C ARG A 444 17.88 12.45 -15.48
N MET A 445 17.45 12.58 -14.23
CA MET A 445 18.34 12.99 -13.15
C MET A 445 18.17 12.08 -11.93
N GLY A 446 19.29 11.59 -11.38
CA GLY A 446 19.30 10.93 -10.08
C GLY A 446 19.08 11.95 -8.97
N PHE A 447 18.35 11.58 -7.93
CA PHE A 447 18.16 12.42 -6.75
C PHE A 447 18.15 11.61 -5.46
N ALA A 448 18.49 12.26 -4.36
CA ALA A 448 18.22 11.81 -3.01
C ALA A 448 17.69 12.99 -2.20
N ILE A 449 16.80 12.72 -1.25
CA ILE A 449 16.20 13.73 -0.38
C ILE A 449 16.50 13.37 1.06
N VAL A 450 17.12 14.32 1.76
CA VAL A 450 17.27 14.26 3.21
C VAL A 450 16.08 14.99 3.82
N ARG A 451 15.38 14.34 4.74
CA ARG A 451 14.30 14.92 5.53
C ARG A 451 14.86 15.35 6.89
N ILE A 452 14.48 16.53 7.32
CA ILE A 452 14.82 17.12 8.61
C ILE A 452 13.52 17.46 9.31
N LEU A 453 13.27 16.82 10.45
CA LEU A 453 12.10 17.08 11.29
C LEU A 453 12.36 18.26 12.21
N GLU A 454 11.31 18.87 12.75
CA GLU A 454 11.42 19.96 13.72
C GLU A 454 12.13 19.51 15.02
N SER A 455 12.01 18.22 15.36
CA SER A 455 12.76 17.59 16.45
C SER A 455 14.29 17.60 16.26
N GLY A 456 14.78 17.91 15.05
CA GLY A 456 16.20 17.84 14.67
C GLY A 456 16.60 16.48 14.09
N GLU A 457 15.72 15.48 14.10
CA GLU A 457 16.00 14.19 13.47
C GLU A 457 16.20 14.37 11.97
N THR A 458 17.32 13.87 11.46
CA THR A 458 17.73 14.00 10.06
C THR A 458 17.97 12.62 9.47
N MET A 459 17.28 12.30 8.36
CA MET A 459 17.38 11.00 7.72
C MET A 459 17.38 11.09 6.19
N LEU A 460 18.00 10.10 5.54
CA LEU A 460 17.79 9.89 4.11
C LEU A 460 16.36 9.37 3.91
N PHE A 461 15.53 10.20 3.30
CA PHE A 461 14.09 9.96 3.19
C PHE A 461 13.73 9.23 1.91
N LEU A 462 14.15 9.75 0.77
CA LEU A 462 13.86 9.18 -0.55
C LEU A 462 15.10 9.19 -1.43
N SER A 463 15.21 8.20 -2.31
CA SER A 463 16.11 8.22 -3.45
C SER A 463 15.42 7.73 -4.70
N GLY A 464 15.89 8.18 -5.87
CA GLY A 464 15.27 7.78 -7.12
C GLY A 464 15.86 8.47 -8.33
N VAL A 465 15.08 8.43 -9.40
CA VAL A 465 15.40 9.06 -10.67
C VAL A 465 14.20 9.85 -11.16
N TRP A 466 14.37 11.12 -11.43
CA TRP A 466 13.42 11.89 -12.23
C TRP A 466 13.54 11.51 -13.70
N LYS A 467 12.40 11.31 -14.36
CA LYS A 467 12.26 11.08 -15.81
C LYS A 467 11.29 12.10 -16.36
N ASP A 468 11.82 13.07 -17.07
CA ASP A 468 11.11 14.30 -17.35
C ASP A 468 11.02 14.57 -18.85
N LYS A 469 9.95 15.26 -19.24
CA LYS A 469 9.83 15.94 -20.54
C LYS A 469 9.77 17.43 -20.27
N ILE A 470 10.69 18.16 -20.89
CA ILE A 470 10.86 19.59 -20.74
C ILE A 470 10.62 20.25 -22.10
N VAL A 471 9.97 21.40 -22.08
CA VAL A 471 9.68 22.20 -23.27
C VAL A 471 10.14 23.62 -23.08
N GLU A 472 10.40 24.31 -24.16
CA GLU A 472 10.72 25.72 -24.18
C GLU A 472 9.43 26.54 -24.31
N THR A 473 9.24 27.50 -23.41
CA THR A 473 8.15 28.46 -23.43
C THR A 473 8.74 29.89 -23.52
N PRO A 474 7.92 30.92 -23.79
CA PRO A 474 8.41 32.31 -23.77
C PRO A 474 9.06 32.72 -22.42
N GLU A 475 8.63 32.09 -21.32
CA GLU A 475 9.12 32.35 -19.96
C GLU A 475 10.33 31.45 -19.59
N GLY A 476 10.82 30.62 -20.53
CA GLY A 476 11.94 29.70 -20.32
C GLY A 476 11.52 28.23 -20.33
N LEU A 477 12.40 27.37 -19.83
CA LEU A 477 12.13 25.92 -19.78
C LEU A 477 11.08 25.57 -18.73
N ARG A 478 10.15 24.67 -19.08
CA ARG A 478 9.09 24.17 -18.18
C ARG A 478 8.95 22.65 -18.31
N PHE A 479 8.58 22.00 -17.21
CA PHE A 479 8.22 20.59 -17.20
C PHE A 479 6.83 20.39 -17.84
N ARG A 480 6.76 19.61 -18.89
CA ARG A 480 5.52 19.02 -19.43
C ARG A 480 5.18 17.71 -18.74
N GLU A 481 6.20 16.90 -18.47
CA GLU A 481 6.09 15.72 -17.61
C GLU A 481 7.23 15.73 -16.59
N LYS A 482 6.92 15.45 -15.32
CA LYS A 482 7.93 15.18 -14.30
C LYS A 482 7.52 13.95 -13.51
N ILE A 483 8.32 12.88 -13.63
CA ILE A 483 8.04 11.58 -13.02
C ILE A 483 9.18 11.21 -12.08
N ALA A 484 8.91 11.27 -10.77
CA ALA A 484 9.81 10.77 -9.75
C ALA A 484 9.64 9.26 -9.59
N VAL A 485 10.62 8.48 -10.05
CA VAL A 485 10.66 7.02 -9.93
C VAL A 485 11.52 6.67 -8.74
N LEU A 486 10.89 6.32 -7.63
CA LEU A 486 11.55 5.97 -6.38
C LEU A 486 12.26 4.61 -6.47
N ASP A 487 13.42 4.51 -5.86
CA ASP A 487 14.20 3.27 -5.76
C ASP A 487 13.53 2.27 -4.81
N SER A 488 12.94 2.76 -3.72
CA SER A 488 12.17 1.94 -2.78
C SER A 488 10.75 1.70 -3.26
N SER A 489 10.23 0.51 -3.02
CA SER A 489 8.81 0.18 -3.20
C SER A 489 7.96 0.48 -1.95
N CYS A 490 8.62 0.82 -0.84
CA CYS A 490 8.01 1.26 0.40
C CYS A 490 8.40 2.72 0.66
N VAL A 491 7.43 3.55 0.94
CA VAL A 491 7.63 4.96 1.27
C VAL A 491 7.10 5.22 2.68
N ASP A 492 7.60 6.27 3.30
CA ASP A 492 7.05 6.76 4.57
C ASP A 492 5.58 7.20 4.39
N THR A 493 4.85 7.24 5.48
CA THR A 493 3.40 7.47 5.53
C THR A 493 2.97 8.73 4.76
N LEU A 494 3.81 9.76 4.73
CA LEU A 494 3.49 11.07 4.20
C LEU A 494 4.57 11.60 3.27
N ILE A 495 4.41 11.40 1.97
CA ILE A 495 5.04 12.28 0.98
C ILE A 495 4.13 13.49 0.81
N VAL A 496 4.19 14.43 1.74
CA VAL A 496 3.33 15.63 1.75
C VAL A 496 3.90 16.69 0.84
N VAL A 497 5.19 16.98 1.04
CA VAL A 497 5.96 17.95 0.25
C VAL A 497 6.25 17.37 -1.15
N PRO A 498 6.23 18.17 -2.21
CA PRO A 498 6.65 17.73 -3.56
C PRO A 498 8.07 17.13 -3.59
N VAL A 499 8.32 16.29 -4.57
CA VAL A 499 9.60 15.57 -4.79
C VAL A 499 10.21 15.92 -6.13
#